data_e4e286c86de5bcff5f8232eddc4207d4
#
_entry.id   e4e286c86de5bcff5f8232eddc4207d4
#
_cell.length_a   1.000
_cell.length_b   1.000
_cell.length_c   1.000
_cell.angle_alpha   90.00
_cell.angle_beta   90.00
_cell.angle_gamma   90.00
#
_symmetry.space_group_name_H-M   'P 1'
#
loop_
_entity.id
_entity.type
_entity.pdbx_description
1 polymer ?
#
loop_
_entity_poly.entity_id
_entity_poly.type
_entity_poly.pdbx_seq_one_letter_code
_entity_poly.pdbx_strand_id
1 'polypeptide(L)'
;MRFSKAILAVAIGSAALTAWAAPGFGPDLFGMGEGDSRGDRPHRHHHEHHHGGSRHGAGPMSPERVDARIDRMAERLVSSVDGSPEQKQKVSEIAKAAARDLRELRKQSGDLRRQGMELLKAPAIDRAAIESLRTQQMSVADAISRRLSTAFADAAEVLTPEQRAKLAENIQSRRGGRRG
;
A
#
# COMPACT_ATOMS: atom_id res chain seq x y z
N MET A 1 -31.12 18.68 -42.52
CA MET A 1 -30.44 18.91 -41.23
C MET A 1 -29.78 17.61 -40.80
N ARG A 2 -28.45 17.52 -40.94
CA ARG A 2 -27.65 16.31 -40.64
C ARG A 2 -26.93 16.51 -39.31
N PHE A 3 -27.33 15.78 -38.29
CA PHE A 3 -26.62 15.75 -37.01
C PHE A 3 -25.45 14.73 -37.08
N SER A 4 -24.26 15.25 -37.18
CA SER A 4 -23.04 14.44 -37.05
C SER A 4 -22.85 14.02 -35.58
N LYS A 5 -22.97 12.71 -35.31
CA LYS A 5 -22.60 12.12 -34.01
C LYS A 5 -21.09 12.00 -33.99
N ALA A 6 -20.40 12.90 -33.28
CA ALA A 6 -19.02 12.74 -32.94
C ALA A 6 -18.94 11.73 -31.81
N ILE A 7 -18.51 10.49 -32.10
CA ILE A 7 -18.15 9.49 -31.12
C ILE A 7 -16.74 9.83 -30.58
N LEU A 8 -16.71 10.42 -29.39
CA LEU A 8 -15.47 10.65 -28.66
C LEU A 8 -15.04 9.30 -28.08
N ALA A 9 -14.17 8.60 -28.78
CA ALA A 9 -13.52 7.39 -28.25
C ALA A 9 -12.50 7.83 -27.19
N VAL A 10 -12.88 7.72 -25.92
CA VAL A 10 -11.94 7.81 -24.80
C VAL A 10 -11.15 6.50 -24.80
N ALA A 11 -9.99 6.52 -25.41
CA ALA A 11 -8.98 5.49 -25.23
C ALA A 11 -8.41 5.62 -23.83
N ILE A 12 -9.06 4.96 -22.85
CA ILE A 12 -8.46 4.72 -21.53
C ILE A 12 -7.36 3.70 -21.76
N GLY A 13 -6.14 4.23 -21.94
CA GLY A 13 -4.96 3.40 -22.15
C GLY A 13 -4.75 2.45 -20.99
N SER A 14 -4.69 1.17 -21.30
CA SER A 14 -4.43 0.04 -20.39
C SER A 14 -3.06 0.08 -19.70
N ALA A 15 -2.31 1.16 -19.83
CA ALA A 15 -1.00 1.38 -19.19
C ALA A 15 -1.07 1.71 -17.69
N ALA A 16 -2.23 2.08 -17.17
CA ALA A 16 -2.34 2.47 -15.74
C ALA A 16 -2.40 1.26 -14.79
N LEU A 17 -2.82 0.08 -15.26
CA LEU A 17 -2.94 -1.12 -14.42
C LEU A 17 -1.60 -1.84 -14.18
N THR A 18 -0.63 -1.71 -15.09
CA THR A 18 0.70 -2.31 -14.90
C THR A 18 1.60 -1.51 -13.95
N ALA A 19 1.34 -0.22 -13.75
CA ALA A 19 2.06 0.60 -12.77
C ALA A 19 1.71 0.25 -11.32
N TRP A 20 0.55 -0.34 -11.07
CA TRP A 20 0.10 -0.78 -9.76
C TRP A 20 0.84 -2.03 -9.25
N ALA A 21 1.28 -2.90 -10.16
CA ALA A 21 2.08 -4.08 -9.85
C ALA A 21 3.60 -3.80 -9.82
N ALA A 22 4.03 -2.56 -10.10
CA ALA A 22 5.44 -2.22 -10.00
C ALA A 22 5.88 -2.19 -8.52
N PRO A 23 7.04 -2.78 -8.19
CA PRO A 23 7.59 -2.73 -6.84
C PRO A 23 7.80 -1.25 -6.44
N GLY A 24 7.03 -0.77 -5.47
CA GLY A 24 7.08 0.61 -4.98
C GLY A 24 5.73 1.35 -4.92
N PHE A 25 4.64 0.81 -5.48
CA PHE A 25 3.27 1.29 -5.27
C PHE A 25 2.46 0.34 -4.38
N GLY A 26 3.15 -0.66 -3.79
CA GLY A 26 2.59 -1.60 -2.85
C GLY A 26 2.36 -1.00 -1.46
N PRO A 27 2.17 -1.84 -0.46
CA PRO A 27 1.93 -1.47 0.94
C PRO A 27 2.94 -0.50 1.55
N ASP A 28 4.09 -0.31 0.90
CA ASP A 28 5.13 0.65 1.32
C ASP A 28 4.68 2.13 1.22
N LEU A 29 3.71 2.46 0.36
CA LEU A 29 3.18 3.82 0.27
C LEU A 29 2.48 4.21 1.58
N PHE A 30 1.86 3.25 2.26
CA PHE A 30 1.23 3.43 3.57
C PHE A 30 2.15 3.01 4.73
N GLY A 31 3.43 2.69 4.45
CA GLY A 31 4.44 2.36 5.44
C GLY A 31 4.12 1.16 6.33
N MET A 32 3.42 0.20 5.80
CA MET A 32 3.00 -1.02 6.47
C MET A 32 3.72 -2.26 5.89
N GLY A 33 4.89 -2.06 5.29
CA GLY A 33 5.79 -3.15 4.88
C GLY A 33 6.23 -3.93 6.10
N GLU A 34 5.86 -5.18 6.16
CA GLU A 34 6.39 -6.17 7.09
C GLU A 34 7.87 -6.36 6.79
N GLY A 35 8.73 -6.13 7.80
CA GLY A 35 10.17 -6.21 7.66
C GLY A 35 10.67 -7.56 7.22
N ASP A 36 11.31 -7.57 6.09
CA ASP A 36 12.65 -8.04 5.82
C ASP A 36 13.06 -9.49 6.07
N SER A 37 13.34 -10.13 4.95
CA SER A 37 14.26 -11.26 4.85
C SER A 37 15.70 -10.75 4.60
N ARG A 38 16.53 -10.75 5.63
CA ARG A 38 17.96 -10.47 5.49
C ARG A 38 18.67 -11.59 4.78
N GLY A 39 19.18 -11.30 3.60
CA GLY A 39 20.24 -12.07 2.95
C GLY A 39 21.51 -12.06 3.77
N ASP A 40 22.05 -13.25 3.93
CA ASP A 40 23.29 -13.63 4.56
C ASP A 40 24.49 -12.83 4.01
N ARG A 41 25.28 -12.19 4.88
CA ARG A 41 26.59 -11.64 4.55
C ARG A 41 27.66 -12.17 5.52
N PRO A 42 28.80 -12.67 5.02
CA PRO A 42 29.82 -13.31 5.87
C PRO A 42 30.58 -12.30 6.74
N HIS A 43 30.94 -12.80 7.91
CA HIS A 43 31.66 -12.16 8.99
C HIS A 43 32.97 -11.44 8.58
N ARG A 44 33.18 -10.22 9.10
CA ARG A 44 34.50 -9.67 9.43
C ARG A 44 34.49 -8.96 10.77
N HIS A 45 35.62 -9.15 11.48
CA HIS A 45 35.93 -8.95 12.87
C HIS A 45 35.84 -7.52 13.43
N HIS A 46 35.49 -7.45 14.72
CA HIS A 46 35.90 -6.57 15.83
C HIS A 46 35.90 -5.05 15.62
N HIS A 47 34.98 -4.39 16.34
CA HIS A 47 35.32 -3.37 17.35
C HIS A 47 34.13 -3.21 18.30
N GLU A 48 34.40 -3.41 19.60
CA GLU A 48 33.46 -3.14 20.70
C GLU A 48 33.20 -1.63 20.76
N HIS A 49 31.99 -1.22 20.46
CA HIS A 49 31.40 0.00 20.97
C HIS A 49 30.01 -0.30 21.50
N HIS A 50 29.92 -0.33 22.84
CA HIS A 50 28.68 -0.33 23.57
C HIS A 50 27.87 0.91 23.24
N HIS A 51 26.97 0.83 22.27
CA HIS A 51 25.80 1.68 22.19
C HIS A 51 24.59 0.80 22.35
N GLY A 52 24.10 0.74 23.61
CA GLY A 52 22.82 0.16 23.98
C GLY A 52 21.66 0.93 23.29
N GLY A 53 21.53 0.76 21.98
CA GLY A 53 20.35 1.12 21.22
C GLY A 53 19.30 0.06 21.47
N SER A 54 18.43 0.27 22.46
CA SER A 54 17.20 -0.50 22.63
C SER A 54 16.49 -0.56 21.30
N ARG A 55 16.61 -1.68 20.58
CA ARG A 55 15.67 -2.06 19.53
C ARG A 55 14.34 -2.25 20.22
N HIS A 56 13.61 -1.16 20.43
CA HIS A 56 12.21 -1.26 20.78
C HIS A 56 11.57 -2.05 19.66
N GLY A 57 11.22 -3.30 19.97
CA GLY A 57 10.49 -4.17 19.09
C GLY A 57 9.30 -3.37 18.57
N ALA A 58 9.22 -3.22 17.25
CA ALA A 58 8.13 -2.53 16.61
C ALA A 58 6.88 -3.40 16.76
N GLY A 59 6.26 -3.35 17.93
CA GLY A 59 4.91 -3.84 18.12
C GLY A 59 3.96 -3.12 17.15
N PRO A 60 2.78 -3.66 16.91
CA PRO A 60 1.82 -3.02 16.00
C PRO A 60 1.61 -1.57 16.44
N MET A 61 1.76 -0.63 15.50
CA MET A 61 1.57 0.80 15.78
C MET A 61 0.16 1.04 16.27
N SER A 62 0.02 1.87 17.32
CA SER A 62 -1.30 2.26 17.79
C SER A 62 -2.09 3.00 16.70
N PRO A 63 -3.43 2.92 16.72
CA PRO A 63 -4.28 3.62 15.75
C PRO A 63 -3.93 5.11 15.60
N GLU A 64 -3.67 5.79 16.71
CA GLU A 64 -3.36 7.21 16.76
C GLU A 64 -2.02 7.52 16.06
N ARG A 65 -1.03 6.63 16.20
CA ARG A 65 0.26 6.76 15.50
C ARG A 65 0.12 6.54 14.00
N VAL A 66 -0.77 5.62 13.59
CA VAL A 66 -1.09 5.39 12.18
C VAL A 66 -1.77 6.64 11.61
N ASP A 67 -2.77 7.18 12.29
CA ASP A 67 -3.50 8.37 11.87
C ASP A 67 -2.57 9.59 11.77
N ALA A 68 -1.72 9.84 12.77
CA ALA A 68 -0.74 10.92 12.72
C ALA A 68 0.30 10.74 11.59
N ARG A 69 0.64 9.51 11.22
CA ARG A 69 1.50 9.23 10.07
C ARG A 69 0.80 9.55 8.75
N ILE A 70 -0.48 9.17 8.64
CA ILE A 70 -1.31 9.47 7.47
C ILE A 70 -1.44 10.98 7.29
N ASP A 71 -1.71 11.74 8.36
CA ASP A 71 -1.80 13.20 8.30
C ASP A 71 -0.51 13.83 7.74
N ARG A 72 0.64 13.43 8.28
CA ARG A 72 1.93 13.91 7.76
C ARG A 72 2.21 13.52 6.32
N MET A 73 1.69 12.37 5.89
CA MET A 73 1.85 11.92 4.51
C MET A 73 0.95 12.69 3.56
N ALA A 74 -0.32 12.89 3.91
CA ALA A 74 -1.28 13.71 3.15
C ALA A 74 -0.77 15.15 3.04
N GLU A 75 -0.27 15.73 4.15
CA GLU A 75 0.35 17.06 4.17
C GLU A 75 1.48 17.17 3.14
N ARG A 76 2.45 16.26 3.20
CA ARG A 76 3.59 16.27 2.27
C ARG A 76 3.20 16.06 0.82
N LEU A 77 2.23 15.16 0.58
CA LEU A 77 1.77 14.84 -0.77
C LEU A 77 1.07 16.04 -1.40
N VAL A 78 0.08 16.59 -0.72
CA VAL A 78 -0.74 17.69 -1.24
C VAL A 78 0.07 18.99 -1.32
N SER A 79 0.94 19.27 -0.34
CA SER A 79 1.86 20.42 -0.40
C SER A 79 2.86 20.33 -1.56
N SER A 80 3.26 19.13 -1.96
CA SER A 80 4.21 18.96 -3.10
C SER A 80 3.61 19.34 -4.47
N VAL A 81 2.30 19.56 -4.51
CA VAL A 81 1.55 19.96 -5.71
C VAL A 81 0.76 21.26 -5.51
N ASP A 82 1.14 22.06 -4.52
CA ASP A 82 0.52 23.33 -4.15
C ASP A 82 -0.99 23.19 -3.84
N GLY A 83 -1.36 22.07 -3.21
CA GLY A 83 -2.75 21.81 -2.84
C GLY A 83 -3.22 22.58 -1.62
N SER A 84 -4.54 22.79 -1.54
CA SER A 84 -5.17 23.55 -0.46
C SER A 84 -5.25 22.79 0.88
N PRO A 85 -5.48 23.49 2.00
CA PRO A 85 -5.74 22.86 3.29
C PRO A 85 -6.93 21.90 3.26
N GLU A 86 -8.00 22.25 2.54
CA GLU A 86 -9.20 21.42 2.40
C GLU A 86 -8.90 20.13 1.63
N GLN A 87 -8.05 20.22 0.60
CA GLN A 87 -7.57 19.03 -0.12
C GLN A 87 -6.73 18.12 0.79
N LYS A 88 -5.86 18.67 1.62
CA LYS A 88 -5.09 17.91 2.61
C LYS A 88 -5.99 17.14 3.57
N GLN A 89 -6.99 17.83 4.12
CA GLN A 89 -7.95 17.20 5.04
C GLN A 89 -8.70 16.06 4.36
N LYS A 90 -9.27 16.28 3.17
CA LYS A 90 -9.99 15.24 2.42
C LYS A 90 -9.12 14.02 2.11
N VAL A 91 -7.90 14.25 1.61
CA VAL A 91 -6.96 13.15 1.32
C VAL A 91 -6.61 12.38 2.60
N SER A 92 -6.41 13.07 3.73
CA SER A 92 -6.16 12.43 5.02
C SER A 92 -7.35 11.58 5.49
N GLU A 93 -8.57 12.10 5.39
CA GLU A 93 -9.79 11.37 5.78
C GLU A 93 -9.99 10.09 4.95
N ILE A 94 -9.82 10.17 3.62
CA ILE A 94 -9.87 9.02 2.71
C ILE A 94 -8.81 7.97 3.10
N ALA A 95 -7.58 8.40 3.35
CA ALA A 95 -6.48 7.49 3.71
C ALA A 95 -6.69 6.84 5.08
N LYS A 96 -7.21 7.58 6.08
CA LYS A 96 -7.54 7.03 7.40
C LYS A 96 -8.68 6.01 7.33
N ALA A 97 -9.72 6.28 6.55
CA ALA A 97 -10.80 5.33 6.32
C ALA A 97 -10.26 4.04 5.68
N ALA A 98 -9.45 4.17 4.62
CA ALA A 98 -8.81 3.02 3.99
C ALA A 98 -7.91 2.23 4.96
N ALA A 99 -7.13 2.91 5.79
CA ALA A 99 -6.25 2.26 6.75
C ALA A 99 -7.01 1.43 7.81
N ARG A 100 -8.19 1.89 8.24
CA ARG A 100 -9.06 1.13 9.15
C ARG A 100 -9.57 -0.14 8.51
N ASP A 101 -10.11 -0.06 7.29
CA ASP A 101 -10.65 -1.20 6.56
C ASP A 101 -9.53 -2.22 6.25
N LEU A 102 -8.37 -1.74 5.81
CA LEU A 102 -7.21 -2.57 5.51
C LEU A 102 -6.64 -3.27 6.75
N ARG A 103 -6.79 -2.68 7.94
CA ARG A 103 -6.36 -3.33 9.19
C ARG A 103 -7.18 -4.59 9.45
N GLU A 104 -8.49 -4.53 9.26
CA GLU A 104 -9.37 -5.69 9.44
C GLU A 104 -9.07 -6.78 8.40
N LEU A 105 -8.92 -6.42 7.14
CA LEU A 105 -8.55 -7.36 6.08
C LEU A 105 -7.18 -8.04 6.34
N ARG A 106 -6.20 -7.31 6.88
CA ARG A 106 -4.91 -7.86 7.27
C ARG A 106 -5.00 -8.82 8.45
N LYS A 107 -5.85 -8.51 9.42
CA LYS A 107 -6.14 -9.44 10.52
C LYS A 107 -6.69 -10.75 9.95
N GLN A 108 -7.69 -10.70 9.07
CA GLN A 108 -8.24 -11.88 8.40
C GLN A 108 -7.14 -12.65 7.64
N SER A 109 -6.26 -11.97 6.90
CA SER A 109 -5.12 -12.59 6.23
C SER A 109 -4.17 -13.29 7.21
N GLY A 110 -3.93 -12.70 8.39
CA GLY A 110 -3.15 -13.29 9.47
C GLY A 110 -3.80 -14.56 10.03
N ASP A 111 -5.12 -14.55 10.21
CA ASP A 111 -5.89 -15.69 10.69
C ASP A 111 -5.84 -16.85 9.70
N LEU A 112 -5.98 -16.57 8.40
CA LEU A 112 -5.85 -17.57 7.34
C LEU A 112 -4.44 -18.18 7.29
N ARG A 113 -3.39 -17.37 7.51
CA ARG A 113 -2.02 -17.91 7.63
C ARG A 113 -1.87 -18.85 8.82
N ARG A 114 -2.46 -18.53 9.97
CA ARG A 114 -2.46 -19.43 11.14
C ARG A 114 -3.19 -20.73 10.83
N GLN A 115 -4.36 -20.66 10.18
CA GLN A 115 -5.08 -21.87 9.74
C GLN A 115 -4.23 -22.74 8.81
N GLY A 116 -3.49 -22.15 7.87
CA GLY A 116 -2.56 -22.87 7.00
C GLY A 116 -1.46 -23.59 7.79
N MET A 117 -0.92 -22.96 8.83
CA MET A 117 0.06 -23.62 9.70
C MET A 117 -0.53 -24.79 10.50
N GLU A 118 -1.78 -24.70 10.92
CA GLU A 118 -2.45 -25.84 11.59
C GLU A 118 -2.72 -27.00 10.60
N LEU A 119 -3.09 -26.72 9.37
CA LEU A 119 -3.23 -27.76 8.33
C LEU A 119 -1.91 -28.51 8.07
N LEU A 120 -0.76 -27.83 8.15
CA LEU A 120 0.56 -28.46 8.01
C LEU A 120 0.94 -29.34 9.19
N LYS A 121 0.41 -29.10 10.39
CA LYS A 121 0.66 -29.92 11.59
C LYS A 121 -0.25 -31.15 11.67
N ALA A 122 -1.27 -31.24 10.84
CA ALA A 122 -2.20 -32.35 10.85
C ALA A 122 -1.50 -33.68 10.48
N PRO A 123 -1.92 -34.82 11.07
CA PRO A 123 -1.33 -36.13 10.78
C PRO A 123 -1.43 -36.56 9.32
N ALA A 124 -2.43 -36.05 8.62
CA ALA A 124 -2.65 -36.29 7.19
C ALA A 124 -2.96 -34.96 6.49
N ILE A 125 -2.50 -34.82 5.25
CA ILE A 125 -2.70 -33.60 4.46
C ILE A 125 -4.12 -33.62 3.88
N ASP A 126 -4.94 -32.66 4.31
CA ASP A 126 -6.27 -32.41 3.77
C ASP A 126 -6.19 -31.42 2.57
N ARG A 127 -6.18 -31.96 1.36
CA ARG A 127 -6.10 -31.16 0.13
C ARG A 127 -7.33 -30.28 -0.07
N ALA A 128 -8.52 -30.73 0.36
CA ALA A 128 -9.75 -29.96 0.23
C ALA A 128 -9.73 -28.73 1.15
N ALA A 129 -9.25 -28.90 2.40
CA ALA A 129 -9.07 -27.79 3.32
C ALA A 129 -8.02 -26.78 2.82
N ILE A 130 -6.93 -27.26 2.21
CA ILE A 130 -5.90 -26.37 1.61
C ILE A 130 -6.49 -25.56 0.46
N GLU A 131 -7.30 -26.16 -0.42
CA GLU A 131 -7.94 -25.44 -1.53
C GLU A 131 -9.00 -24.44 -1.03
N SER A 132 -9.76 -24.79 0.00
CA SER A 132 -10.66 -23.86 0.66
C SER A 132 -9.91 -22.65 1.24
N LEU A 133 -8.78 -22.89 1.91
CA LEU A 133 -7.92 -21.83 2.45
C LEU A 133 -7.37 -20.93 1.34
N ARG A 134 -6.94 -21.50 0.22
CA ARG A 134 -6.48 -20.75 -0.95
C ARG A 134 -7.57 -19.81 -1.47
N THR A 135 -8.79 -20.31 -1.60
CA THR A 135 -9.94 -19.53 -2.08
C THR A 135 -10.22 -18.34 -1.13
N GLN A 136 -10.17 -18.56 0.17
CA GLN A 136 -10.37 -17.51 1.16
C GLN A 136 -9.23 -16.47 1.10
N GLN A 137 -7.96 -16.91 0.95
CA GLN A 137 -6.82 -16.00 0.79
C GLN A 137 -6.96 -15.13 -0.46
N MET A 138 -7.41 -15.70 -1.59
CA MET A 138 -7.66 -14.94 -2.81
C MET A 138 -8.77 -13.91 -2.63
N SER A 139 -9.86 -14.25 -1.93
CA SER A 139 -10.94 -13.31 -1.62
C SER A 139 -10.46 -12.12 -0.78
N VAL A 140 -9.67 -12.39 0.26
CA VAL A 140 -9.10 -11.31 1.09
C VAL A 140 -8.11 -10.45 0.30
N ALA A 141 -7.27 -11.06 -0.55
CA ALA A 141 -6.34 -10.31 -1.41
C ALA A 141 -7.07 -9.41 -2.41
N ASP A 142 -8.17 -9.90 -3.01
CA ASP A 142 -9.02 -9.10 -3.89
C ASP A 142 -9.68 -7.93 -3.15
N ALA A 143 -10.22 -8.16 -1.95
CA ALA A 143 -10.81 -7.12 -1.11
C ALA A 143 -9.77 -6.02 -0.76
N ILE A 144 -8.54 -6.40 -0.40
CA ILE A 144 -7.44 -5.47 -0.16
C ILE A 144 -7.14 -4.65 -1.41
N SER A 145 -7.01 -5.30 -2.57
CA SER A 145 -6.73 -4.65 -3.85
C SER A 145 -7.81 -3.65 -4.22
N ARG A 146 -9.08 -4.03 -4.14
CA ARG A 146 -10.23 -3.16 -4.39
C ARG A 146 -10.22 -1.95 -3.47
N ARG A 147 -10.03 -2.18 -2.15
CA ARG A 147 -10.02 -1.08 -1.18
C ARG A 147 -8.92 -0.05 -1.44
N LEU A 148 -7.73 -0.53 -1.81
CA LEU A 148 -6.61 0.33 -2.18
C LEU A 148 -6.90 1.12 -3.46
N SER A 149 -7.45 0.47 -4.49
CA SER A 149 -7.79 1.11 -5.76
C SER A 149 -8.85 2.19 -5.59
N THR A 150 -9.89 1.92 -4.78
CA THR A 150 -10.93 2.91 -4.45
C THR A 150 -10.32 4.10 -3.72
N ALA A 151 -9.53 3.86 -2.66
CA ALA A 151 -8.92 4.97 -1.92
C ALA A 151 -7.97 5.81 -2.78
N PHE A 152 -7.27 5.17 -3.72
CA PHE A 152 -6.42 5.89 -4.68
C PHE A 152 -7.25 6.77 -5.62
N ALA A 153 -8.34 6.23 -6.18
CA ALA A 153 -9.23 6.98 -7.06
C ALA A 153 -9.85 8.17 -6.31
N ASP A 154 -10.43 7.92 -5.13
CA ASP A 154 -11.05 8.97 -4.31
C ASP A 154 -10.04 10.08 -3.97
N ALA A 155 -8.81 9.73 -3.57
CA ALA A 155 -7.76 10.71 -3.28
C ALA A 155 -7.29 11.48 -4.53
N ALA A 156 -7.25 10.81 -5.69
CA ALA A 156 -6.91 11.47 -6.95
C ALA A 156 -8.00 12.44 -7.42
N GLU A 157 -9.26 12.16 -7.15
CA GLU A 157 -10.39 13.04 -7.48
C GLU A 157 -10.40 14.34 -6.67
N VAL A 158 -9.79 14.35 -5.47
CA VAL A 158 -9.61 15.57 -4.67
C VAL A 158 -8.66 16.57 -5.34
N LEU A 159 -7.74 16.08 -6.18
CA LEU A 159 -6.72 16.90 -6.85
C LEU A 159 -7.19 17.34 -8.26
N THR A 160 -6.77 18.53 -8.68
CA THR A 160 -6.98 18.96 -10.06
C THR A 160 -6.17 18.13 -11.07
N PRO A 161 -6.52 18.13 -12.37
CA PRO A 161 -5.71 17.42 -13.37
C PRO A 161 -4.24 17.84 -13.38
N GLU A 162 -3.96 19.14 -13.22
CA GLU A 162 -2.61 19.71 -13.20
C GLU A 162 -1.83 19.25 -11.96
N GLN A 163 -2.49 19.22 -10.79
CA GLN A 163 -1.90 18.71 -9.55
C GLN A 163 -1.57 17.20 -9.66
N ARG A 164 -2.45 16.42 -10.30
CA ARG A 164 -2.19 15.00 -10.56
C ARG A 164 -0.99 14.79 -11.48
N ALA A 165 -0.86 15.58 -12.55
CA ALA A 165 0.28 15.52 -13.46
C ALA A 165 1.59 15.84 -12.71
N LYS A 166 1.63 16.91 -11.94
CA LYS A 166 2.77 17.30 -11.10
C LYS A 166 3.14 16.23 -10.07
N LEU A 167 2.13 15.60 -9.46
CA LEU A 167 2.34 14.50 -8.53
C LEU A 167 3.00 13.29 -9.20
N ALA A 168 2.54 12.93 -10.40
CA ALA A 168 3.11 11.82 -11.17
C ALA A 168 4.59 12.07 -11.52
N GLU A 169 4.96 13.28 -11.94
CA GLU A 169 6.33 13.70 -12.19
C GLU A 169 7.20 13.62 -10.93
N ASN A 170 6.69 14.12 -9.80
CA ASN A 170 7.39 14.05 -8.51
C ASN A 170 7.67 12.60 -8.05
N ILE A 171 6.75 11.68 -8.32
CA ILE A 171 6.94 10.25 -8.01
C ILE A 171 7.99 9.63 -8.92
N GLN A 172 7.96 9.94 -10.21
CA GLN A 172 8.91 9.41 -11.20
C GLN A 172 10.34 9.88 -10.91
N SER A 173 10.53 11.17 -10.62
CA SER A 173 11.85 11.75 -10.33
C SER A 173 12.50 11.12 -9.08
N ARG A 174 11.72 10.86 -8.02
CA ARG A 174 12.20 10.17 -6.82
C ARG A 174 12.62 8.72 -7.07
N ARG A 175 12.02 8.05 -8.05
CA ARG A 175 12.41 6.69 -8.45
C ARG A 175 13.69 6.67 -9.28
N GLY A 176 13.89 7.66 -10.16
CA GLY A 176 15.09 7.79 -10.97
C GLY A 176 16.34 8.06 -10.12
N GLY A 177 16.25 8.93 -9.12
CA GLY A 177 17.36 9.30 -8.23
C GLY A 177 17.82 8.21 -7.25
N ARG A 178 17.10 7.09 -7.12
CA ARG A 178 17.50 5.94 -6.28
C ARG A 178 18.32 4.89 -7.02
N ARG A 179 18.47 5.02 -8.33
CA ARG A 179 19.18 4.03 -9.18
C ARG A 179 20.59 4.49 -9.61
N GLY A 180 21.03 5.63 -9.18
CA GLY A 180 22.41 6.14 -9.32
C GLY A 180 23.09 6.15 -7.95
#